data_3d078441b60b4f519d826ad2f1b8a789
#
_entry.id   3d078441b60b4f519d826ad2f1b8a789
#
_cell.length_a   1.000
_cell.length_b   1.000
_cell.length_c   1.000
_cell.angle_alpha   90.00
_cell.angle_beta   90.00
_cell.angle_gamma   90.00
#
_symmetry.space_group_name_H-M   'P 1'
#
loop_
_entity.id
_entity.type
_entity.pdbx_description
1 polymer ?
#
loop_
_entity_poly.entity_id
_entity_poly.type
_entity_poly.pdbx_seq_one_letter_code
_entity_poly.pdbx_strand_id
1 'polypeptide(L)'
;MRLFKAAIVAGAFAILTAGSAFSADVKIGFIVKQPEEPWFQDEWKFADQAAKEKGFTVVKIGAEDGEKVQSAIDNLGAQGAQGFIVCTPDVKLGPGIVAKAEANQLKLMTVDDRLVSADGKPLEDVPHMGISATKIGETVGQAIVDEIKKRGWDMKNVGAIRISYDQLPTAVDRVEGAISVLKSAGFSADNIYDAPQAKTDTEAALNAATTVLNKHADVKYWVAFGLNDEAVLGAVRASESVGIPATNIIGVGIGGAESAINEFKKPSATGFFGTVIISPKRHGYETAMNMYDWIANGKKPAKLTLTSGSLALRGDYEKVRKDLGIE
;
A
#
# COMPACT_ATOMS: atom_id res chain seq x y z
N MET A 1 95.78 -2.87 4.65
CA MET A 1 94.88 -2.64 5.75
C MET A 1 93.77 -1.70 5.31
N ARG A 2 92.67 -2.19 4.77
CA ARG A 2 91.44 -1.39 4.43
C ARG A 2 90.24 -2.22 4.80
N LEU A 3 89.52 -1.67 5.75
CA LEU A 3 88.22 -2.22 6.29
C LEU A 3 87.09 -1.95 5.28
N PHE A 4 86.43 -2.99 4.82
CA PHE A 4 85.13 -2.88 4.11
C PHE A 4 83.99 -2.94 5.09
N LYS A 5 83.20 -1.86 5.16
CA LYS A 5 81.93 -1.84 5.86
C LYS A 5 80.86 -2.33 4.93
N ALA A 6 80.20 -3.43 5.22
CA ALA A 6 79.04 -3.91 4.54
C ALA A 6 77.77 -3.23 5.20
N ALA A 7 76.95 -2.51 4.41
CA ALA A 7 75.68 -1.95 4.77
C ALA A 7 74.59 -2.96 4.41
N ILE A 8 73.86 -3.48 5.40
CA ILE A 8 72.66 -4.31 5.19
C ILE A 8 71.48 -3.37 5.05
N VAL A 9 70.85 -3.34 3.85
CA VAL A 9 69.60 -2.66 3.60
C VAL A 9 68.48 -3.65 3.91
N ALA A 10 67.78 -3.48 5.01
CA ALA A 10 66.55 -4.23 5.32
C ALA A 10 65.37 -3.58 4.61
N GLY A 11 64.93 -4.17 3.49
CA GLY A 11 63.68 -3.79 2.81
C GLY A 11 62.46 -4.33 3.56
N ALA A 12 61.74 -3.43 4.17
CA ALA A 12 60.42 -3.76 4.74
C ALA A 12 59.38 -3.92 3.63
N PHE A 13 58.98 -5.15 3.34
CA PHE A 13 57.87 -5.47 2.47
C PHE A 13 56.58 -5.25 3.29
N ALA A 14 55.90 -4.11 3.12
CA ALA A 14 54.53 -3.89 3.63
C ALA A 14 53.58 -4.66 2.73
N ILE A 15 53.12 -5.82 3.18
CA ILE A 15 51.99 -6.55 2.57
C ILE A 15 50.74 -5.78 2.92
N LEU A 16 50.23 -4.98 1.97
CA LEU A 16 48.86 -4.47 2.00
C LEU A 16 47.94 -5.67 1.75
N THR A 17 47.43 -6.28 2.82
CA THR A 17 46.26 -7.14 2.75
C THR A 17 45.07 -6.24 2.46
N ALA A 18 44.72 -6.10 1.16
CA ALA A 18 43.42 -5.63 0.77
C ALA A 18 42.41 -6.65 1.31
N GLY A 19 41.89 -6.39 2.49
CA GLY A 19 40.77 -7.13 3.03
C GLY A 19 39.61 -6.96 2.07
N SER A 20 39.30 -8.01 1.28
CA SER A 20 38.00 -8.12 0.65
C SER A 20 36.96 -8.07 1.75
N ALA A 21 36.35 -6.93 1.95
CA ALA A 21 35.14 -6.85 2.76
C ALA A 21 34.13 -7.80 2.10
N PHE A 22 33.99 -9.01 2.65
CA PHE A 22 32.84 -9.83 2.36
C PHE A 22 31.64 -8.98 2.78
N SER A 23 31.00 -8.36 1.79
CA SER A 23 29.68 -7.82 1.99
C SER A 23 28.82 -9.01 2.41
N ALA A 24 28.46 -9.09 3.68
CA ALA A 24 27.49 -10.08 4.12
C ALA A 24 26.26 -9.92 3.24
N ASP A 25 25.79 -11.03 2.66
CA ASP A 25 24.61 -11.01 1.81
C ASP A 25 23.45 -10.36 2.60
N VAL A 26 23.04 -9.18 2.16
CA VAL A 26 21.95 -8.43 2.83
C VAL A 26 20.66 -9.20 2.66
N LYS A 27 19.99 -9.53 3.77
CA LYS A 27 18.72 -10.22 3.81
C LYS A 27 17.68 -9.35 4.51
N ILE A 28 16.57 -9.09 3.83
CA ILE A 28 15.50 -8.19 4.26
C ILE A 28 14.19 -8.97 4.30
N GLY A 29 13.47 -8.93 5.42
CA GLY A 29 12.10 -9.40 5.49
C GLY A 29 11.13 -8.40 4.85
N PHE A 30 10.10 -8.87 4.16
CA PHE A 30 8.98 -8.05 3.71
C PHE A 30 7.68 -8.74 4.14
N ILE A 31 7.12 -8.23 5.24
CA ILE A 31 5.94 -8.81 5.90
C ILE A 31 4.70 -8.03 5.46
N VAL A 32 3.67 -8.73 4.98
CA VAL A 32 2.40 -8.13 4.57
C VAL A 32 1.22 -8.81 5.26
N LYS A 33 0.14 -8.06 5.50
CA LYS A 33 -1.04 -8.51 6.23
C LYS A 33 -1.97 -9.45 5.44
N GLN A 34 -2.02 -9.31 4.12
CA GLN A 34 -2.91 -10.09 3.22
C GLN A 34 -2.16 -10.48 1.95
N PRO A 35 -1.38 -11.57 2.00
CA PRO A 35 -0.48 -11.95 0.91
C PRO A 35 -1.19 -12.28 -0.41
N GLU A 36 -2.48 -12.63 -0.35
CA GLU A 36 -3.31 -12.91 -1.54
C GLU A 36 -3.85 -11.64 -2.23
N GLU A 37 -3.80 -10.48 -1.58
CA GLU A 37 -4.29 -9.22 -2.13
C GLU A 37 -3.34 -8.71 -3.24
N PRO A 38 -3.86 -8.35 -4.44
CA PRO A 38 -3.03 -7.95 -5.58
C PRO A 38 -2.03 -6.84 -5.29
N TRP A 39 -2.40 -5.89 -4.42
CA TRP A 39 -1.52 -4.80 -3.98
C TRP A 39 -0.21 -5.33 -3.38
N PHE A 40 -0.29 -6.26 -2.43
CA PHE A 40 0.89 -6.80 -1.76
C PHE A 40 1.71 -7.74 -2.64
N GLN A 41 1.08 -8.42 -3.61
CA GLN A 41 1.78 -9.19 -4.64
C GLN A 41 2.64 -8.26 -5.52
N ASP A 42 2.10 -7.11 -5.93
CA ASP A 42 2.84 -6.13 -6.71
C ASP A 42 3.98 -5.48 -5.89
N GLU A 43 3.78 -5.17 -4.62
CA GLU A 43 4.85 -4.69 -3.75
C GLU A 43 6.01 -5.70 -3.67
N TRP A 44 5.71 -6.96 -3.43
CA TRP A 44 6.72 -8.02 -3.41
C TRP A 44 7.44 -8.18 -4.73
N LYS A 45 6.74 -8.09 -5.86
CA LYS A 45 7.33 -8.12 -7.20
C LYS A 45 8.35 -7.00 -7.39
N PHE A 46 8.02 -5.79 -6.99
CA PHE A 46 8.94 -4.65 -7.11
C PHE A 46 10.08 -4.69 -6.07
N ALA A 47 9.85 -5.24 -4.89
CA ALA A 47 10.92 -5.52 -3.93
C ALA A 47 11.91 -6.57 -4.47
N ASP A 48 11.43 -7.63 -5.12
CA ASP A 48 12.27 -8.62 -5.81
C ASP A 48 13.08 -7.98 -6.96
N GLN A 49 12.51 -6.99 -7.67
CA GLN A 49 13.24 -6.25 -8.68
C GLN A 49 14.42 -5.48 -8.06
N ALA A 50 14.19 -4.76 -6.96
CA ALA A 50 15.25 -4.06 -6.24
C ALA A 50 16.34 -5.02 -5.73
N ALA A 51 15.91 -6.18 -5.20
CA ALA A 51 16.80 -7.23 -4.75
C ALA A 51 17.71 -7.76 -5.86
N LYS A 52 17.13 -8.05 -7.02
CA LYS A 52 17.87 -8.51 -8.20
C LYS A 52 18.87 -7.47 -8.70
N GLU A 53 18.51 -6.19 -8.70
CA GLU A 53 19.39 -5.12 -9.19
C GLU A 53 20.58 -4.86 -8.26
N LYS A 54 20.43 -5.07 -6.95
CA LYS A 54 21.46 -4.78 -5.94
C LYS A 54 22.14 -6.02 -5.36
N GLY A 55 21.65 -7.21 -5.64
CA GLY A 55 22.23 -8.46 -5.16
C GLY A 55 21.95 -8.72 -3.68
N PHE A 56 20.75 -8.42 -3.19
CA PHE A 56 20.31 -8.78 -1.84
C PHE A 56 19.13 -9.77 -1.89
N THR A 57 18.74 -10.31 -0.74
CA THR A 57 17.63 -11.27 -0.64
C THR A 57 16.42 -10.62 0.03
N VAL A 58 15.23 -10.78 -0.56
CA VAL A 58 13.94 -10.46 0.09
C VAL A 58 13.26 -11.75 0.55
N VAL A 59 12.91 -11.82 1.83
CA VAL A 59 12.11 -12.90 2.43
C VAL A 59 10.68 -12.41 2.54
N LYS A 60 9.81 -12.90 1.65
CA LYS A 60 8.38 -12.52 1.59
C LYS A 60 7.57 -13.34 2.60
N ILE A 61 6.83 -12.66 3.48
CA ILE A 61 6.07 -13.31 4.56
C ILE A 61 4.67 -12.74 4.64
N GLY A 62 3.64 -13.61 4.56
CA GLY A 62 2.26 -13.28 4.89
C GLY A 62 2.02 -13.43 6.39
N ALA A 63 1.45 -12.40 7.03
CA ALA A 63 1.14 -12.41 8.46
C ALA A 63 -0.21 -11.73 8.71
N GLU A 64 -1.28 -12.51 8.69
CA GLU A 64 -2.67 -12.06 8.73
C GLU A 64 -3.15 -11.65 10.13
N ASP A 65 -2.35 -11.96 11.16
CA ASP A 65 -2.63 -11.64 12.56
C ASP A 65 -1.36 -11.27 13.33
N GLY A 66 -1.54 -10.76 14.56
CA GLY A 66 -0.44 -10.30 15.40
C GLY A 66 0.52 -11.41 15.82
N GLU A 67 0.06 -12.63 16.02
CA GLU A 67 0.90 -13.78 16.40
C GLU A 67 1.83 -14.15 15.24
N LYS A 68 1.30 -14.20 14.02
CA LYS A 68 2.08 -14.43 12.80
C LYS A 68 3.11 -13.33 12.57
N VAL A 69 2.77 -12.06 12.81
CA VAL A 69 3.73 -10.95 12.72
C VAL A 69 4.88 -11.15 13.70
N GLN A 70 4.59 -11.44 14.97
CA GLN A 70 5.63 -11.64 16.00
C GLN A 70 6.52 -12.84 15.65
N SER A 71 5.94 -13.95 15.22
CA SER A 71 6.67 -15.16 14.79
C SER A 71 7.53 -14.90 13.56
N ALA A 72 7.03 -14.10 12.60
CA ALA A 72 7.78 -13.73 11.41
C ALA A 72 9.05 -12.94 11.76
N ILE A 73 8.96 -12.00 12.70
CA ILE A 73 10.12 -11.20 13.15
C ILE A 73 11.16 -12.10 13.83
N ASP A 74 10.76 -13.01 14.73
CA ASP A 74 11.68 -13.95 15.37
C ASP A 74 12.36 -14.87 14.34
N ASN A 75 11.60 -15.38 13.38
CA ASN A 75 12.13 -16.22 12.28
C ASN A 75 13.13 -15.46 11.41
N LEU A 76 12.89 -14.18 11.12
CA LEU A 76 13.83 -13.34 10.37
C LEU A 76 15.14 -13.16 11.14
N GLY A 77 15.08 -12.89 12.45
CA GLY A 77 16.26 -12.82 13.31
C GLY A 77 17.04 -14.14 13.29
N ALA A 78 16.36 -15.28 13.47
CA ALA A 78 16.99 -16.60 13.44
C ALA A 78 17.62 -16.96 12.08
N GLN A 79 17.08 -16.45 10.98
CA GLN A 79 17.61 -16.62 9.62
C GLN A 79 18.73 -15.64 9.24
N GLY A 80 19.15 -14.77 10.18
CA GLY A 80 20.22 -13.80 9.97
C GLY A 80 19.83 -12.64 9.06
N ALA A 81 18.55 -12.26 9.00
CA ALA A 81 18.14 -11.00 8.40
C ALA A 81 18.73 -9.81 9.18
N GLN A 82 18.91 -8.67 8.53
CA GLN A 82 19.43 -7.45 9.17
C GLN A 82 18.35 -6.38 9.33
N GLY A 83 17.17 -6.58 8.73
CA GLY A 83 16.04 -5.68 8.85
C GLY A 83 14.81 -6.23 8.17
N PHE A 84 13.69 -5.55 8.39
CA PHE A 84 12.43 -5.90 7.74
C PHE A 84 11.55 -4.68 7.51
N ILE A 85 10.70 -4.83 6.52
CA ILE A 85 9.61 -3.92 6.14
C ILE A 85 8.32 -4.61 6.56
N VAL A 86 7.37 -3.87 7.12
CA VAL A 86 6.09 -4.45 7.56
C VAL A 86 4.89 -3.56 7.24
N CYS A 87 3.85 -4.19 6.65
CA CYS A 87 2.48 -3.74 6.67
C CYS A 87 1.70 -4.70 7.58
N THR A 88 1.32 -4.25 8.77
CA THR A 88 0.71 -5.10 9.82
C THR A 88 -0.82 -5.10 9.74
N PRO A 89 -1.51 -6.20 10.11
CA PRO A 89 -2.98 -6.24 10.17
C PRO A 89 -3.58 -5.30 11.24
N ASP A 90 -2.83 -4.99 12.29
CA ASP A 90 -3.22 -4.03 13.32
C ASP A 90 -2.05 -3.11 13.67
N VAL A 91 -2.21 -1.82 13.41
CA VAL A 91 -1.19 -0.80 13.67
C VAL A 91 -0.88 -0.61 15.15
N LYS A 92 -1.79 -1.02 16.05
CA LYS A 92 -1.60 -0.98 17.52
C LYS A 92 -0.61 -2.03 18.02
N LEU A 93 -0.21 -2.98 17.19
CA LEU A 93 0.90 -3.89 17.46
C LEU A 93 2.26 -3.18 17.51
N GLY A 94 2.29 -1.89 17.15
CA GLY A 94 3.50 -1.07 17.04
C GLY A 94 4.51 -1.26 18.14
N PRO A 95 4.17 -1.05 19.44
CA PRO A 95 5.11 -1.22 20.53
C PRO A 95 5.74 -2.63 20.61
N GLY A 96 4.92 -3.67 20.37
CA GLY A 96 5.40 -5.06 20.36
C GLY A 96 6.32 -5.36 19.18
N ILE A 97 6.01 -4.82 17.97
CA ILE A 97 6.84 -4.96 16.78
C ILE A 97 8.20 -4.28 16.98
N VAL A 98 8.22 -3.06 17.54
CA VAL A 98 9.47 -2.34 17.85
C VAL A 98 10.32 -3.14 18.86
N ALA A 99 9.73 -3.59 19.97
CA ALA A 99 10.45 -4.38 20.98
C ALA A 99 11.03 -5.68 20.39
N LYS A 100 10.29 -6.36 19.51
CA LYS A 100 10.78 -7.57 18.81
C LYS A 100 11.91 -7.25 17.83
N ALA A 101 11.80 -6.16 17.08
CA ALA A 101 12.85 -5.71 16.17
C ALA A 101 14.16 -5.43 16.95
N GLU A 102 14.07 -4.73 18.07
CA GLU A 102 15.21 -4.44 18.94
C GLU A 102 15.82 -5.71 19.54
N ALA A 103 15.00 -6.63 20.08
CA ALA A 103 15.45 -7.89 20.64
C ALA A 103 16.20 -8.77 19.63
N ASN A 104 15.78 -8.74 18.36
CA ASN A 104 16.41 -9.47 17.26
C ASN A 104 17.48 -8.64 16.51
N GLN A 105 17.79 -7.42 16.96
CA GLN A 105 18.75 -6.50 16.31
C GLN A 105 18.43 -6.20 14.85
N LEU A 106 17.14 -6.17 14.49
CA LEU A 106 16.63 -5.92 13.16
C LEU A 106 16.29 -4.44 12.95
N LYS A 107 16.71 -3.86 11.84
CA LYS A 107 16.19 -2.56 11.39
C LYS A 107 14.73 -2.70 11.01
N LEU A 108 13.89 -1.74 11.40
CA LEU A 108 12.45 -1.73 11.16
C LEU A 108 12.05 -0.54 10.29
N MET A 109 11.28 -0.79 9.27
CA MET A 109 10.58 0.21 8.46
C MET A 109 9.15 -0.25 8.22
N THR A 110 8.19 0.67 8.15
CA THR A 110 6.80 0.35 7.81
C THR A 110 6.46 0.82 6.41
N VAL A 111 5.52 0.12 5.78
CA VAL A 111 4.93 0.47 4.50
C VAL A 111 3.41 0.48 4.62
N ASP A 112 2.72 1.30 3.83
CA ASP A 112 1.28 1.53 3.76
C ASP A 112 0.65 2.06 5.05
N ASP A 113 0.71 1.28 6.13
CA ASP A 113 0.07 1.58 7.39
C ASP A 113 1.10 1.88 8.48
N ARG A 114 1.00 3.10 9.05
CA ARG A 114 1.94 3.58 10.04
C ARG A 114 1.63 2.99 11.42
N LEU A 115 2.63 2.41 12.06
CA LEU A 115 2.51 1.92 13.42
C LEU A 115 2.16 3.05 14.40
N VAL A 116 1.32 2.73 15.37
CA VAL A 116 0.93 3.65 16.45
C VAL A 116 1.31 3.10 17.82
N SER A 117 1.47 4.01 18.77
CA SER A 117 1.62 3.70 20.19
C SER A 117 0.30 3.26 20.83
N ALA A 118 0.34 2.86 22.08
CA ALA A 118 -0.85 2.43 22.82
C ALA A 118 -1.94 3.52 22.94
N ASP A 119 -1.54 4.81 22.92
CA ASP A 119 -2.43 5.97 22.91
C ASP A 119 -2.86 6.41 21.49
N GLY A 120 -2.55 5.61 20.46
CA GLY A 120 -2.97 5.83 19.08
C GLY A 120 -2.14 6.85 18.30
N LYS A 121 -1.04 7.36 18.85
CA LYS A 121 -0.17 8.29 18.15
C LYS A 121 0.84 7.57 17.25
N PRO A 122 1.17 8.12 16.08
CA PRO A 122 2.18 7.55 15.20
C PRO A 122 3.54 7.37 15.88
N LEU A 123 4.20 6.22 15.64
CA LEU A 123 5.57 5.97 16.06
C LEU A 123 6.54 6.69 15.12
N GLU A 124 6.89 7.94 15.47
CA GLU A 124 7.64 8.84 14.57
C GLU A 124 9.10 8.43 14.31
N ASP A 125 9.68 7.61 15.18
CA ASP A 125 11.09 7.17 15.05
C ASP A 125 11.25 5.94 14.14
N VAL A 126 10.15 5.27 13.79
CA VAL A 126 10.09 4.21 12.80
C VAL A 126 9.92 4.83 11.41
N PRO A 127 10.88 4.66 10.48
CA PRO A 127 10.72 5.14 9.12
C PRO A 127 9.48 4.54 8.46
N HIS A 128 8.72 5.38 7.75
CA HIS A 128 7.46 4.99 7.13
C HIS A 128 7.37 5.47 5.69
N MET A 129 7.01 4.57 4.79
CA MET A 129 6.56 4.84 3.43
C MET A 129 5.04 4.64 3.38
N GLY A 130 4.28 5.70 3.20
CA GLY A 130 2.83 5.63 3.17
C GLY A 130 2.23 6.45 2.05
N ILE A 131 0.93 6.66 2.12
CA ILE A 131 0.15 7.43 1.16
C ILE A 131 -0.40 8.71 1.78
N SER A 132 -0.65 9.73 0.95
CA SER A 132 -1.45 10.90 1.31
C SER A 132 -2.94 10.51 1.26
N ALA A 133 -3.38 9.70 2.23
CA ALA A 133 -4.67 9.02 2.21
C ALA A 133 -5.85 9.97 1.98
N THR A 134 -5.93 11.07 2.73
CA THR A 134 -6.98 12.09 2.56
C THR A 134 -6.99 12.67 1.15
N LYS A 135 -5.81 13.04 0.59
CA LYS A 135 -5.73 13.60 -0.78
C LYS A 135 -6.13 12.60 -1.85
N ILE A 136 -5.81 11.33 -1.66
CA ILE A 136 -6.26 10.25 -2.55
C ILE A 136 -7.78 10.14 -2.49
N GLY A 137 -8.36 10.16 -1.31
CA GLY A 137 -9.81 10.21 -1.12
C GLY A 137 -10.47 11.44 -1.76
N GLU A 138 -9.88 12.61 -1.60
CA GLU A 138 -10.34 13.84 -2.27
C GLU A 138 -10.35 13.67 -3.81
N THR A 139 -9.34 13.01 -4.37
CA THR A 139 -9.28 12.70 -5.82
C THR A 139 -10.43 11.76 -6.23
N VAL A 140 -10.73 10.74 -5.42
CA VAL A 140 -11.89 9.86 -5.62
C VAL A 140 -13.19 10.64 -5.60
N GLY A 141 -13.40 11.47 -4.57
CA GLY A 141 -14.59 12.31 -4.44
C GLY A 141 -14.76 13.26 -5.62
N GLN A 142 -13.67 13.89 -6.08
CA GLN A 142 -13.69 14.81 -7.22
C GLN A 142 -14.07 14.07 -8.53
N ALA A 143 -13.49 12.89 -8.77
CA ALA A 143 -13.82 12.07 -9.95
C ALA A 143 -15.32 11.68 -9.95
N ILE A 144 -15.88 11.33 -8.81
CA ILE A 144 -17.32 11.04 -8.66
C ILE A 144 -18.16 12.28 -8.96
N VAL A 145 -17.83 13.42 -8.35
CA VAL A 145 -18.56 14.69 -8.56
C VAL A 145 -18.58 15.10 -10.02
N ASP A 146 -17.43 15.01 -10.69
CA ASP A 146 -17.30 15.38 -12.10
C ASP A 146 -18.12 14.47 -12.99
N GLU A 147 -18.12 13.16 -12.72
CA GLU A 147 -18.89 12.20 -13.51
C GLU A 147 -20.40 12.32 -13.24
N ILE A 148 -20.84 12.61 -12.00
CA ILE A 148 -22.25 12.93 -11.67
C ILE A 148 -22.72 14.13 -12.52
N LYS A 149 -21.94 15.21 -12.54
CA LYS A 149 -22.25 16.41 -13.34
C LYS A 149 -22.30 16.10 -14.84
N LYS A 150 -21.34 15.34 -15.34
CA LYS A 150 -21.27 14.91 -16.75
C LYS A 150 -22.46 14.05 -17.18
N ARG A 151 -22.96 13.17 -16.29
CA ARG A 151 -24.15 12.36 -16.52
C ARG A 151 -25.45 13.14 -16.33
N GLY A 152 -25.39 14.38 -15.83
CA GLY A 152 -26.57 15.20 -15.55
C GLY A 152 -27.43 14.65 -14.40
N TRP A 153 -26.83 13.94 -13.45
CA TRP A 153 -27.55 13.42 -12.29
C TRP A 153 -27.76 14.53 -11.26
N ASP A 154 -28.96 14.59 -10.68
CA ASP A 154 -29.21 15.44 -9.51
C ASP A 154 -28.63 14.77 -8.26
N MET A 155 -27.62 15.40 -7.66
CA MET A 155 -26.93 14.88 -6.47
C MET A 155 -27.86 14.56 -5.30
N LYS A 156 -29.03 15.20 -5.23
CA LYS A 156 -30.03 14.94 -4.19
C LYS A 156 -30.70 13.57 -4.32
N ASN A 157 -30.65 12.99 -5.54
CA ASN A 157 -31.27 11.72 -5.90
C ASN A 157 -30.25 10.59 -6.09
N VAL A 158 -28.98 10.82 -5.70
CA VAL A 158 -27.91 9.83 -5.78
C VAL A 158 -27.64 9.28 -4.38
N GLY A 159 -27.58 7.95 -4.25
CA GLY A 159 -27.09 7.27 -3.06
C GLY A 159 -25.60 7.00 -3.14
N ALA A 160 -24.91 7.05 -2.03
CA ALA A 160 -23.50 6.73 -1.92
C ALA A 160 -23.28 5.50 -1.03
N ILE A 161 -22.58 4.49 -1.54
CA ILE A 161 -22.15 3.32 -0.79
C ILE A 161 -20.74 3.61 -0.27
N ARG A 162 -20.62 3.87 1.02
CA ARG A 162 -19.35 3.97 1.72
C ARG A 162 -18.92 2.58 2.16
N ILE A 163 -18.03 1.93 1.42
CA ILE A 163 -17.47 0.65 1.85
C ILE A 163 -16.43 0.92 2.94
N SER A 164 -16.83 0.68 4.19
CA SER A 164 -16.03 1.06 5.35
C SER A 164 -15.18 -0.08 5.91
N TYR A 165 -13.99 0.29 6.41
CA TYR A 165 -13.08 -0.54 7.19
C TYR A 165 -12.41 0.32 8.25
N ASP A 166 -13.23 0.79 9.22
CA ASP A 166 -12.89 1.90 10.12
C ASP A 166 -11.87 1.54 11.22
N GLN A 167 -11.51 0.27 11.34
CA GLN A 167 -10.41 -0.15 12.21
C GLN A 167 -9.02 0.27 11.68
N LEU A 168 -8.93 0.70 10.42
CA LEU A 168 -7.69 1.12 9.77
C LEU A 168 -7.71 2.64 9.51
N PRO A 169 -6.86 3.45 10.18
CA PRO A 169 -6.87 4.91 10.04
C PRO A 169 -6.74 5.39 8.59
N THR A 170 -5.86 4.76 7.79
CA THR A 170 -5.69 5.13 6.38
C THR A 170 -6.92 4.84 5.53
N ALA A 171 -7.74 3.86 5.90
CA ALA A 171 -9.02 3.59 5.24
C ALA A 171 -10.04 4.69 5.59
N VAL A 172 -10.11 5.10 6.85
CA VAL A 172 -10.95 6.22 7.29
C VAL A 172 -10.57 7.50 6.54
N ASP A 173 -9.28 7.84 6.49
CA ASP A 173 -8.79 9.05 5.83
C ASP A 173 -9.15 9.09 4.33
N ARG A 174 -9.10 7.94 3.62
CA ARG A 174 -9.51 7.82 2.21
C ARG A 174 -11.00 8.12 2.04
N VAL A 175 -11.85 7.46 2.80
CA VAL A 175 -13.30 7.63 2.64
C VAL A 175 -13.77 9.00 3.11
N GLU A 176 -13.21 9.54 4.20
CA GLU A 176 -13.53 10.88 4.67
C GLU A 176 -13.05 11.96 3.68
N GLY A 177 -11.91 11.77 3.03
CA GLY A 177 -11.46 12.62 1.92
C GLY A 177 -12.49 12.68 0.79
N ALA A 178 -13.01 11.53 0.35
CA ALA A 178 -14.04 11.46 -0.68
C ALA A 178 -15.35 12.14 -0.22
N ILE A 179 -15.80 11.85 1.01
CA ILE A 179 -17.00 12.43 1.61
C ILE A 179 -16.90 13.95 1.71
N SER A 180 -15.74 14.48 2.07
CA SER A 180 -15.54 15.92 2.20
C SER A 180 -15.81 16.66 0.88
N VAL A 181 -15.32 16.10 -0.24
CA VAL A 181 -15.54 16.66 -1.59
C VAL A 181 -17.00 16.51 -2.01
N LEU A 182 -17.60 15.33 -1.79
CA LEU A 182 -19.02 15.10 -2.10
C LEU A 182 -19.92 16.12 -1.37
N LYS A 183 -19.74 16.29 -0.06
CA LYS A 183 -20.48 17.28 0.74
C LYS A 183 -20.26 18.71 0.27
N SER A 184 -19.03 19.08 -0.05
CA SER A 184 -18.68 20.42 -0.57
C SER A 184 -19.34 20.69 -1.92
N ALA A 185 -19.59 19.66 -2.72
CA ALA A 185 -20.30 19.76 -3.99
C ALA A 185 -21.84 19.75 -3.85
N GLY A 186 -22.38 19.62 -2.63
CA GLY A 186 -23.82 19.65 -2.34
C GLY A 186 -24.47 18.26 -2.22
N PHE A 187 -23.68 17.19 -2.08
CA PHE A 187 -24.22 15.85 -1.79
C PHE A 187 -24.78 15.78 -0.37
N SER A 188 -25.97 15.20 -0.20
CA SER A 188 -26.57 15.06 1.11
C SER A 188 -25.86 14.00 1.96
N ALA A 189 -25.56 14.34 3.21
CA ALA A 189 -25.01 13.36 4.16
C ALA A 189 -25.99 12.20 4.42
N ASP A 190 -27.30 12.45 4.36
CA ASP A 190 -28.34 11.45 4.59
C ASP A 190 -28.40 10.38 3.48
N ASN A 191 -27.78 10.66 2.34
CA ASN A 191 -27.71 9.73 1.21
C ASN A 191 -26.38 8.94 1.19
N ILE A 192 -25.53 9.07 2.22
CA ILE A 192 -24.31 8.28 2.37
C ILE A 192 -24.61 7.10 3.28
N TYR A 193 -24.63 5.92 2.71
CA TYR A 193 -24.98 4.68 3.40
C TYR A 193 -23.72 3.89 3.70
N ASP A 194 -23.52 3.55 4.97
CA ASP A 194 -22.39 2.78 5.44
C ASP A 194 -22.55 1.29 5.13
N ALA A 195 -21.53 0.70 4.55
CA ALA A 195 -21.42 -0.72 4.21
C ALA A 195 -20.14 -1.31 4.83
N PRO A 196 -20.16 -1.65 6.13
CA PRO A 196 -19.00 -2.15 6.83
C PRO A 196 -18.63 -3.54 6.32
N GLN A 197 -17.37 -3.70 5.90
CA GLN A 197 -16.82 -4.98 5.45
C GLN A 197 -15.97 -5.62 6.55
N ALA A 198 -15.99 -6.96 6.62
CA ALA A 198 -15.22 -7.71 7.61
C ALA A 198 -13.75 -7.89 7.20
N LYS A 199 -13.47 -7.86 5.89
CA LYS A 199 -12.15 -7.97 5.25
C LYS A 199 -12.05 -6.95 4.12
N THR A 200 -10.86 -6.70 3.63
CA THR A 200 -10.61 -5.72 2.53
C THR A 200 -10.66 -6.35 1.14
N ASP A 201 -11.45 -7.42 0.98
CA ASP A 201 -11.61 -8.18 -0.27
C ASP A 201 -12.96 -7.91 -0.97
N THR A 202 -13.05 -8.35 -2.22
CA THR A 202 -14.23 -8.14 -3.07
C THR A 202 -15.47 -8.86 -2.53
N GLU A 203 -15.33 -10.03 -1.91
CA GLU A 203 -16.47 -10.81 -1.40
C GLU A 203 -17.11 -10.13 -0.18
N ALA A 204 -16.28 -9.70 0.78
CA ALA A 204 -16.77 -8.99 1.96
C ALA A 204 -17.47 -7.66 1.58
N ALA A 205 -16.90 -6.92 0.61
CA ALA A 205 -17.50 -5.70 0.10
C ALA A 205 -18.80 -5.95 -0.67
N LEU A 206 -18.89 -7.03 -1.47
CA LEU A 206 -20.11 -7.43 -2.15
C LEU A 206 -21.24 -7.70 -1.15
N ASN A 207 -20.97 -8.45 -0.09
CA ASN A 207 -21.96 -8.78 0.94
C ASN A 207 -22.45 -7.52 1.68
N ALA A 208 -21.52 -6.63 2.04
CA ALA A 208 -21.85 -5.37 2.71
C ALA A 208 -22.70 -4.44 1.81
N ALA A 209 -22.27 -4.23 0.55
CA ALA A 209 -22.97 -3.40 -0.42
C ALA A 209 -24.36 -3.94 -0.79
N THR A 210 -24.51 -5.27 -0.94
CA THR A 210 -25.79 -5.92 -1.23
C THR A 210 -26.83 -5.58 -0.15
N THR A 211 -26.42 -5.55 1.12
CA THR A 211 -27.29 -5.19 2.23
C THR A 211 -27.82 -3.75 2.10
N VAL A 212 -26.94 -2.81 1.73
CA VAL A 212 -27.30 -1.40 1.51
C VAL A 212 -28.25 -1.27 0.31
N LEU A 213 -27.91 -1.87 -0.82
CA LEU A 213 -28.70 -1.77 -2.05
C LEU A 213 -30.13 -2.33 -1.87
N ASN A 214 -30.27 -3.46 -1.19
CA ASN A 214 -31.58 -4.05 -0.90
C ASN A 214 -32.43 -3.18 0.04
N LYS A 215 -31.80 -2.52 1.01
CA LYS A 215 -32.49 -1.64 1.96
C LYS A 215 -32.98 -0.34 1.31
N HIS A 216 -32.30 0.12 0.25
CA HIS A 216 -32.58 1.38 -0.43
C HIS A 216 -32.90 1.14 -1.92
N ALA A 217 -33.80 0.19 -2.19
CA ALA A 217 -34.18 -0.23 -3.55
C ALA A 217 -34.90 0.87 -4.37
N ASP A 218 -35.36 1.93 -3.72
CA ASP A 218 -35.95 3.11 -4.32
C ASP A 218 -34.91 4.08 -4.92
N VAL A 219 -33.64 3.97 -4.56
CA VAL A 219 -32.58 4.81 -5.08
C VAL A 219 -32.16 4.33 -6.46
N LYS A 220 -32.22 5.23 -7.44
CA LYS A 220 -31.97 4.91 -8.85
C LYS A 220 -30.50 5.01 -9.26
N TYR A 221 -29.80 5.99 -8.71
CA TYR A 221 -28.41 6.29 -9.08
C TYR A 221 -27.49 6.13 -7.88
N TRP A 222 -26.33 5.54 -8.11
CA TRP A 222 -25.41 5.19 -7.04
C TRP A 222 -24.00 5.65 -7.31
N VAL A 223 -23.28 5.99 -6.26
CA VAL A 223 -21.82 6.07 -6.28
C VAL A 223 -21.26 5.11 -5.25
N ALA A 224 -20.06 4.58 -5.50
CA ALA A 224 -19.38 3.67 -4.58
C ALA A 224 -17.91 4.04 -4.44
N PHE A 225 -17.43 4.07 -3.21
CA PHE A 225 -16.04 4.31 -2.85
C PHE A 225 -15.66 3.57 -1.56
N GLY A 226 -14.38 3.31 -1.40
CA GLY A 226 -13.85 2.55 -0.26
C GLY A 226 -12.33 2.71 -0.18
N LEU A 227 -11.70 1.83 0.59
CA LEU A 227 -10.26 1.93 0.82
C LEU A 227 -9.39 1.46 -0.36
N ASN A 228 -9.89 0.53 -1.18
CA ASN A 228 -9.15 -0.08 -2.30
C ASN A 228 -10.05 -0.42 -3.49
N ASP A 229 -9.47 -0.98 -4.55
CA ASP A 229 -10.19 -1.40 -5.76
C ASP A 229 -11.16 -2.55 -5.46
N GLU A 230 -10.76 -3.51 -4.63
CA GLU A 230 -11.55 -4.69 -4.27
C GLU A 230 -12.86 -4.29 -3.58
N ALA A 231 -12.82 -3.30 -2.69
CA ALA A 231 -14.00 -2.75 -2.02
C ALA A 231 -15.02 -2.21 -3.04
N VAL A 232 -14.55 -1.45 -4.03
CA VAL A 232 -15.42 -0.85 -5.05
C VAL A 232 -15.90 -1.89 -6.07
N LEU A 233 -15.04 -2.84 -6.45
CA LEU A 233 -15.43 -3.97 -7.30
C LEU A 233 -16.53 -4.80 -6.63
N GLY A 234 -16.45 -5.03 -5.32
CA GLY A 234 -17.51 -5.68 -4.56
C GLY A 234 -18.85 -4.94 -4.65
N ALA A 235 -18.83 -3.62 -4.47
CA ALA A 235 -20.04 -2.79 -4.62
C ALA A 235 -20.61 -2.82 -6.05
N VAL A 236 -19.75 -2.82 -7.07
CA VAL A 236 -20.17 -2.97 -8.48
C VAL A 236 -20.79 -4.35 -8.71
N ARG A 237 -20.23 -5.43 -8.20
CA ARG A 237 -20.82 -6.78 -8.30
C ARG A 237 -22.15 -6.87 -7.56
N ALA A 238 -22.26 -6.22 -6.40
CA ALA A 238 -23.53 -6.13 -5.66
C ALA A 238 -24.59 -5.43 -6.53
N SER A 239 -24.27 -4.29 -7.15
CA SER A 239 -25.19 -3.57 -8.02
C SER A 239 -25.66 -4.39 -9.22
N GLU A 240 -24.75 -5.12 -9.86
CA GLU A 240 -25.06 -6.06 -10.95
C GLU A 240 -26.01 -7.17 -10.47
N SER A 241 -25.80 -7.73 -9.28
CA SER A 241 -26.58 -8.84 -8.72
C SER A 241 -28.03 -8.43 -8.40
N VAL A 242 -28.26 -7.17 -8.04
CA VAL A 242 -29.61 -6.63 -7.78
C VAL A 242 -30.23 -5.93 -9.00
N GLY A 243 -29.59 -6.05 -10.17
CA GLY A 243 -30.14 -5.57 -11.46
C GLY A 243 -29.98 -4.07 -11.69
N ILE A 244 -29.07 -3.36 -11.01
CA ILE A 244 -28.76 -1.96 -11.28
C ILE A 244 -27.89 -1.89 -12.53
N PRO A 245 -28.32 -1.16 -13.59
CA PRO A 245 -27.51 -1.00 -14.80
C PRO A 245 -26.16 -0.36 -14.52
N ALA A 246 -25.11 -0.77 -15.24
CA ALA A 246 -23.77 -0.19 -15.14
C ALA A 246 -23.75 1.35 -15.36
N THR A 247 -24.71 1.87 -16.14
CA THR A 247 -24.89 3.30 -16.36
C THR A 247 -25.45 4.05 -15.14
N ASN A 248 -25.96 3.35 -14.15
CA ASN A 248 -26.61 3.91 -12.96
C ASN A 248 -25.75 3.85 -11.71
N ILE A 249 -24.49 3.38 -11.84
CA ILE A 249 -23.51 3.38 -10.75
C ILE A 249 -22.18 3.99 -11.23
N ILE A 250 -21.49 4.71 -10.34
CA ILE A 250 -20.15 5.25 -10.52
C ILE A 250 -19.29 4.72 -9.37
N GLY A 251 -18.47 3.72 -9.63
CA GLY A 251 -17.50 3.19 -8.66
C GLY A 251 -16.11 3.75 -8.94
N VAL A 252 -15.47 4.34 -7.94
CA VAL A 252 -14.08 4.82 -8.06
C VAL A 252 -13.23 4.18 -6.97
N GLY A 253 -12.32 3.30 -7.38
CA GLY A 253 -11.41 2.56 -6.53
C GLY A 253 -10.12 3.30 -6.21
N ILE A 254 -9.24 2.63 -5.47
CA ILE A 254 -7.92 3.09 -5.08
C ILE A 254 -6.95 1.91 -5.16
N GLY A 255 -5.78 2.14 -5.75
CA GLY A 255 -4.69 1.17 -5.86
C GLY A 255 -4.19 1.03 -7.28
N GLY A 256 -5.08 0.77 -8.23
CA GLY A 256 -4.73 0.41 -9.60
C GLY A 256 -4.24 -1.03 -9.70
N ALA A 257 -4.75 -1.90 -8.82
CA ALA A 257 -4.43 -3.32 -8.79
C ALA A 257 -4.83 -4.03 -10.09
N GLU A 258 -4.27 -5.22 -10.33
CA GLU A 258 -4.56 -5.98 -11.55
C GLU A 258 -6.07 -6.32 -11.69
N SER A 259 -6.79 -6.46 -10.58
CA SER A 259 -8.24 -6.63 -10.53
C SER A 259 -8.98 -5.46 -11.19
N ALA A 260 -8.60 -4.23 -10.88
CA ALA A 260 -9.14 -3.00 -11.48
C ALA A 260 -8.75 -2.88 -12.95
N ILE A 261 -7.51 -3.19 -13.29
CA ILE A 261 -7.03 -3.16 -14.68
C ILE A 261 -7.78 -4.19 -15.53
N ASN A 262 -8.02 -5.38 -15.01
CA ASN A 262 -8.81 -6.40 -15.70
C ASN A 262 -10.28 -5.98 -15.87
N GLU A 263 -10.82 -5.20 -14.95
CA GLU A 263 -12.15 -4.59 -15.09
C GLU A 263 -12.19 -3.61 -16.28
N PHE A 264 -11.16 -2.79 -16.46
CA PHE A 264 -11.05 -1.90 -17.63
C PHE A 264 -10.89 -2.64 -18.96
N LYS A 265 -10.26 -3.82 -18.96
CA LYS A 265 -10.07 -4.65 -20.18
C LYS A 265 -11.35 -5.36 -20.64
N LYS A 266 -12.43 -5.40 -19.86
CA LYS A 266 -13.68 -6.05 -20.25
C LYS A 266 -14.25 -5.43 -21.53
N PRO A 267 -14.94 -6.19 -22.41
CA PRO A 267 -15.50 -5.67 -23.66
C PRO A 267 -16.47 -4.50 -23.45
N SER A 268 -17.29 -4.56 -22.39
CA SER A 268 -18.25 -3.52 -22.01
C SER A 268 -17.83 -2.80 -20.74
N ALA A 269 -18.15 -1.51 -20.66
CA ALA A 269 -17.98 -0.75 -19.43
C ALA A 269 -18.91 -1.30 -18.34
N THR A 270 -18.40 -1.38 -17.13
CA THR A 270 -19.14 -1.76 -15.92
C THR A 270 -19.37 -0.53 -15.03
N GLY A 271 -19.97 -0.72 -13.87
CA GLY A 271 -20.09 0.35 -12.88
C GLY A 271 -18.76 0.82 -12.28
N PHE A 272 -17.65 0.10 -12.53
CA PHE A 272 -16.31 0.52 -12.12
C PHE A 272 -15.78 1.59 -13.08
N PHE A 273 -15.94 2.84 -12.68
CA PHE A 273 -15.67 4.01 -13.53
C PHE A 273 -14.19 4.34 -13.59
N GLY A 274 -13.49 4.28 -12.45
CA GLY A 274 -12.09 4.68 -12.37
C GLY A 274 -11.40 4.14 -11.12
N THR A 275 -10.09 4.32 -11.07
CA THR A 275 -9.27 4.06 -9.88
C THR A 275 -8.21 5.13 -9.71
N VAL A 276 -7.90 5.49 -8.48
CA VAL A 276 -6.73 6.33 -8.18
C VAL A 276 -5.53 5.41 -8.01
N ILE A 277 -4.71 5.29 -9.06
CA ILE A 277 -3.53 4.43 -9.06
C ILE A 277 -2.49 4.99 -8.11
N ILE A 278 -2.07 4.16 -7.14
CA ILE A 278 -0.90 4.38 -6.31
C ILE A 278 0.22 3.52 -6.91
N SER A 279 1.46 4.00 -6.87
CA SER A 279 2.55 3.21 -7.44
C SER A 279 3.03 2.12 -6.47
N PRO A 280 2.68 0.84 -6.67
CA PRO A 280 3.21 -0.25 -5.85
C PRO A 280 4.74 -0.37 -6.02
N LYS A 281 5.30 0.13 -7.14
CA LYS A 281 6.74 0.22 -7.36
C LYS A 281 7.41 1.10 -6.30
N ARG A 282 6.83 2.25 -5.97
CA ARG A 282 7.39 3.10 -4.91
C ARG A 282 7.32 2.39 -3.55
N HIS A 283 6.22 1.72 -3.26
CA HIS A 283 6.03 1.02 -1.99
C HIS A 283 6.91 -0.24 -1.88
N GLY A 284 7.02 -1.03 -2.93
CA GLY A 284 7.87 -2.22 -2.94
C GLY A 284 9.35 -1.91 -3.19
N TYR A 285 9.68 -1.33 -4.35
CA TYR A 285 11.06 -1.10 -4.76
C TYR A 285 11.80 -0.07 -3.90
N GLU A 286 11.21 1.15 -3.74
CA GLU A 286 11.90 2.21 -2.98
C GLU A 286 12.04 1.84 -1.50
N THR A 287 11.06 1.14 -0.91
CA THR A 287 11.13 0.70 0.49
C THR A 287 12.21 -0.35 0.69
N ALA A 288 12.30 -1.34 -0.23
CA ALA A 288 13.35 -2.35 -0.21
C ALA A 288 14.75 -1.72 -0.40
N MET A 289 14.88 -0.77 -1.32
CA MET A 289 16.12 -0.02 -1.55
C MET A 289 16.52 0.82 -0.33
N ASN A 290 15.56 1.50 0.30
CA ASN A 290 15.80 2.28 1.52
C ASN A 290 16.29 1.40 2.66
N MET A 291 15.71 0.21 2.84
CA MET A 291 16.16 -0.75 3.84
C MET A 291 17.55 -1.29 3.51
N TYR A 292 17.82 -1.63 2.24
CA TYR A 292 19.13 -2.04 1.78
C TYR A 292 20.20 -0.97 2.06
N ASP A 293 19.94 0.29 1.69
CA ASP A 293 20.85 1.40 1.92
C ASP A 293 21.09 1.64 3.42
N TRP A 294 20.08 1.45 4.24
CA TRP A 294 20.23 1.56 5.69
C TRP A 294 21.11 0.44 6.27
N ILE A 295 20.98 -0.78 5.75
CA ILE A 295 21.78 -1.93 6.21
C ILE A 295 23.21 -1.82 5.69
N ALA A 296 23.37 -1.66 4.37
CA ALA A 296 24.68 -1.73 3.71
C ALA A 296 25.52 -0.45 3.86
N ASN A 297 24.86 0.72 3.88
CA ASN A 297 25.52 2.02 3.81
C ASN A 297 25.30 2.89 5.05
N GLY A 298 24.53 2.42 6.04
CA GLY A 298 24.18 3.17 7.25
C GLY A 298 23.23 4.35 6.99
N LYS A 299 22.67 4.50 5.79
CA LYS A 299 21.81 5.60 5.40
C LYS A 299 20.37 5.35 5.88
N LYS A 300 20.03 5.82 7.09
CA LYS A 300 18.67 5.70 7.63
C LYS A 300 17.67 6.41 6.71
N PRO A 301 16.51 5.78 6.38
CA PRO A 301 15.45 6.39 5.60
C PRO A 301 14.86 7.64 6.28
N ALA A 302 14.17 8.48 5.49
CA ALA A 302 13.37 9.58 6.04
C ALA A 302 12.31 9.03 7.01
N LYS A 303 12.00 9.79 8.07
CA LYS A 303 10.97 9.38 9.06
C LYS A 303 9.59 9.17 8.42
N LEU A 304 9.27 9.97 7.41
CA LEU A 304 8.00 9.93 6.70
C LEU A 304 8.20 10.24 5.21
N THR A 305 7.75 9.33 4.36
CA THR A 305 7.62 9.53 2.91
C THR A 305 6.18 9.24 2.53
N LEU A 306 5.51 10.19 1.89
CA LEU A 306 4.13 10.02 1.42
C LEU A 306 4.09 10.02 -0.11
N THR A 307 3.37 9.06 -0.66
CA THR A 307 3.06 8.98 -2.08
C THR A 307 1.66 9.52 -2.34
N SER A 308 1.43 10.05 -3.53
CA SER A 308 0.11 10.42 -4.04
C SER A 308 -0.33 9.41 -5.10
N GLY A 309 -1.60 9.47 -5.47
CA GLY A 309 -2.15 8.69 -6.56
C GLY A 309 -2.50 9.54 -7.77
N SER A 310 -2.73 8.88 -8.91
CA SER A 310 -3.21 9.49 -10.15
C SER A 310 -4.51 8.82 -10.58
N LEU A 311 -5.56 9.60 -10.84
CA LEU A 311 -6.80 9.06 -11.37
C LEU A 311 -6.55 8.42 -12.75
N ALA A 312 -7.00 7.20 -12.91
CA ALA A 312 -7.01 6.45 -14.16
C ALA A 312 -8.44 6.00 -14.50
N LEU A 313 -8.81 6.20 -15.74
CA LEU A 313 -10.08 5.76 -16.28
C LEU A 313 -9.82 4.66 -17.32
N ARG A 314 -10.89 3.99 -17.74
CA ARG A 314 -10.82 2.96 -18.79
C ARG A 314 -10.09 3.40 -20.06
N GLY A 315 -10.18 4.67 -20.43
CA GLY A 315 -9.60 5.18 -21.69
C GLY A 315 -8.13 5.60 -21.60
N ASP A 316 -7.55 5.69 -20.39
CA ASP A 316 -6.21 6.25 -20.20
C ASP A 316 -5.35 5.50 -19.16
N TYR A 317 -5.85 4.41 -18.57
CA TYR A 317 -5.14 3.69 -17.51
C TYR A 317 -3.75 3.21 -17.92
N GLU A 318 -3.54 2.81 -19.17
CA GLU A 318 -2.23 2.37 -19.68
C GLU A 318 -1.22 3.52 -19.63
N LYS A 319 -1.65 4.71 -20.08
CA LYS A 319 -0.81 5.91 -20.02
C LYS A 319 -0.48 6.27 -18.58
N VAL A 320 -1.46 6.26 -17.68
CA VAL A 320 -1.23 6.58 -16.26
C VAL A 320 -0.26 5.58 -15.62
N ARG A 321 -0.40 4.29 -15.88
CA ARG A 321 0.53 3.24 -15.40
C ARG A 321 1.95 3.47 -15.91
N LYS A 322 2.09 3.80 -17.19
CA LYS A 322 3.40 4.12 -17.79
C LYS A 322 4.05 5.33 -17.14
N ASP A 323 3.29 6.41 -16.96
CA ASP A 323 3.77 7.63 -16.32
C ASP A 323 4.22 7.37 -14.86
N LEU A 324 3.62 6.40 -14.17
CA LEU A 324 3.98 5.94 -12.83
C LEU A 324 5.11 4.88 -12.82
N GLY A 325 5.55 4.40 -13.97
CA GLY A 325 6.62 3.40 -14.10
C GLY A 325 6.27 2.01 -13.56
N ILE A 326 4.98 1.61 -13.69
CA ILE A 326 4.42 0.34 -13.20
C ILE A 326 3.87 -0.55 -14.35
N GLU A 327 4.50 -0.46 -15.51
CA GLU A 327 4.20 -1.35 -16.66
C GLU A 327 4.67 -2.78 -16.43
#